data_2625fb6e84ae1d5dd66cf4a84a1cbbb6
#
_entry.id   2625fb6e84ae1d5dd66cf4a84a1cbbb6
#
_cell.length_a   1.000
_cell.length_b   1.000
_cell.length_c   1.000
_cell.angle_alpha   90.00
_cell.angle_beta   90.00
_cell.angle_gamma   90.00
#
_symmetry.space_group_name_H-M   'P 1'
#
loop_
_entity.id
_entity.type
_entity.pdbx_description
1 polymer ?
#
loop_
_entity_poly.entity_id
_entity_poly.type
_entity_poly.pdbx_seq_one_letter_code
_entity_poly.pdbx_strand_id
1 'polypeptide(L)'
;PKGKKQASLKEKKKGSARLRSPQWRFSLMLAVIAGIIICFNSIISLRVPDIIVDARMGTATTAGTVLSLMQLTGIVAGVGFASLTHVFKKNLLMIMCFGFGLALALIGLSGQLWSLVLGTLLAGFTYSTGVTSIFYHLSEKIPTNLLNLATSLVLIGCNLGSAVSSFFIQLVTPLAPSNHLLFVLIGALMVGT
;
A
#
# COMPACT_ATOMS: atom_id res chain seq x y z
N PRO A 1 42.85 14.07 27.24
CA PRO A 1 41.53 13.91 27.92
C PRO A 1 40.39 14.67 27.28
N LYS A 2 40.67 15.79 26.53
CA LYS A 2 39.61 16.62 25.91
C LYS A 2 38.85 15.94 24.75
N GLY A 3 39.49 15.03 23.99
CA GLY A 3 38.86 14.32 22.86
C GLY A 3 37.79 13.29 23.27
N LYS A 4 37.99 12.59 24.40
CA LYS A 4 37.00 11.62 24.91
C LYS A 4 35.74 12.29 25.45
N LYS A 5 35.82 13.50 26.03
CA LYS A 5 34.63 14.26 26.46
C LYS A 5 33.80 14.78 25.28
N GLN A 6 34.43 15.17 24.16
CA GLN A 6 33.72 15.61 22.96
C GLN A 6 33.05 14.46 22.23
N ALA A 7 33.65 13.26 22.18
CA ALA A 7 33.04 12.07 21.66
C ALA A 7 31.82 11.65 22.48
N SER A 8 31.94 11.62 23.81
CA SER A 8 30.83 11.30 24.73
C SER A 8 29.69 12.33 24.69
N LEU A 9 29.99 13.61 24.45
CA LEU A 9 28.97 14.65 24.26
C LEU A 9 28.24 14.53 22.88
N LYS A 10 28.96 14.08 21.84
CA LYS A 10 28.36 13.76 20.53
C LYS A 10 27.52 12.50 20.61
N GLU A 11 27.90 11.48 21.34
CA GLU A 11 27.10 10.29 21.61
C GLU A 11 25.87 10.59 22.45
N LYS A 12 25.98 11.43 23.50
CA LYS A 12 24.82 11.87 24.28
C LYS A 12 23.84 12.74 23.50
N LYS A 13 24.29 13.49 22.48
CA LYS A 13 23.43 14.23 21.57
C LYS A 13 22.72 13.31 20.52
N LYS A 14 23.19 12.08 20.30
CA LYS A 14 22.53 11.04 19.51
C LYS A 14 21.40 10.33 20.28
N GLY A 15 21.36 10.47 21.60
CA GLY A 15 20.34 9.90 22.46
C GLY A 15 19.10 10.80 22.51
N SER A 16 18.03 10.35 21.89
CA SER A 16 16.67 10.91 21.94
C SER A 16 16.34 11.94 20.86
N ALA A 17 16.54 11.56 19.58
CA ALA A 17 15.85 12.22 18.49
C ALA A 17 14.34 11.85 18.59
N ARG A 18 13.54 12.69 19.26
CA ARG A 18 12.09 12.56 19.32
C ARG A 18 11.45 13.33 18.18
N LEU A 19 10.54 12.69 17.46
CA LEU A 19 9.68 13.37 16.50
C LEU A 19 8.88 14.45 17.24
N ARG A 20 8.90 15.67 16.71
CA ARG A 20 8.08 16.78 17.23
C ARG A 20 6.60 16.46 16.99
N SER A 21 5.71 16.95 17.83
CA SER A 21 4.27 16.64 17.76
C SER A 21 3.66 16.68 16.33
N PRO A 22 3.92 17.70 15.48
CA PRO A 22 3.39 17.72 14.11
C PRO A 22 4.01 16.66 13.20
N GLN A 23 5.30 16.34 13.37
CA GLN A 23 6.01 15.31 12.59
C GLN A 23 5.52 13.90 12.94
N TRP A 24 5.25 13.66 14.23
CA TRP A 24 4.65 12.41 14.70
C TRP A 24 3.26 12.18 14.11
N ARG A 25 2.39 13.19 14.15
CA ARG A 25 1.05 13.11 13.58
C ARG A 25 1.09 12.85 12.07
N PHE A 26 1.98 13.52 11.35
CA PHE A 26 2.16 13.32 9.92
C PHE A 26 2.65 11.91 9.60
N SER A 27 3.68 11.41 10.31
CA SER A 27 4.19 10.06 10.12
C SER A 27 3.15 8.99 10.48
N LEU A 28 2.35 9.22 11.53
CA LEU A 28 1.27 8.32 11.93
C LEU A 28 0.15 8.29 10.87
N MET A 29 -0.22 9.44 10.32
CA MET A 29 -1.21 9.52 9.23
C MET A 29 -0.73 8.72 8.00
N LEU A 30 0.52 8.89 7.60
CA LEU A 30 1.10 8.13 6.50
C LEU A 30 1.18 6.62 6.81
N ALA A 31 1.47 6.25 8.06
CA ALA A 31 1.48 4.85 8.50
C ALA A 31 0.09 4.20 8.41
N VAL A 32 -0.96 4.94 8.78
CA VAL A 32 -2.35 4.47 8.65
C VAL A 32 -2.73 4.30 7.19
N ILE A 33 -2.45 5.30 6.34
CA ILE A 33 -2.73 5.22 4.89
C ILE A 33 -1.98 4.03 4.27
N ALA A 34 -0.69 3.86 4.58
CA ALA A 34 0.10 2.74 4.11
C ALA A 34 -0.49 1.39 4.56
N GLY A 35 -0.90 1.31 5.83
CA GLY A 35 -1.55 0.11 6.37
C GLY A 35 -2.85 -0.25 5.65
N ILE A 36 -3.69 0.74 5.33
CA ILE A 36 -4.94 0.54 4.58
C ILE A 36 -4.64 0.04 3.16
N ILE A 37 -3.72 0.69 2.45
CA ILE A 37 -3.34 0.30 1.08
C ILE A 37 -2.80 -1.14 1.07
N ILE A 38 -1.93 -1.49 2.02
CA ILE A 38 -1.34 -2.83 2.12
C ILE A 38 -2.39 -3.87 2.55
N CYS A 39 -3.29 -3.53 3.45
CA CYS A 39 -4.40 -4.41 3.83
C CYS A 39 -5.21 -4.82 2.60
N PHE A 40 -5.64 -3.89 1.78
CA PHE A 40 -6.42 -4.18 0.59
C PHE A 40 -5.61 -4.90 -0.50
N ASN A 41 -4.34 -4.56 -0.67
CA ASN A 41 -3.46 -5.31 -1.57
C ASN A 41 -3.30 -6.78 -1.14
N SER A 42 -3.20 -7.03 0.17
CA SER A 42 -3.16 -8.40 0.72
C SER A 42 -4.47 -9.15 0.47
N ILE A 43 -5.62 -8.46 0.57
CA ILE A 43 -6.93 -9.05 0.25
C ILE A 43 -6.99 -9.45 -1.22
N ILE A 44 -6.50 -8.62 -2.15
CA ILE A 44 -6.42 -8.96 -3.58
C ILE A 44 -5.59 -10.23 -3.75
N SER A 45 -4.40 -10.28 -3.16
CA SER A 45 -3.48 -11.42 -3.29
C SER A 45 -4.06 -12.73 -2.76
N LEU A 46 -4.92 -12.65 -1.73
CA LEU A 46 -5.58 -13.83 -1.14
C LEU A 46 -6.84 -14.24 -1.90
N ARG A 47 -7.62 -13.29 -2.41
CA ARG A 47 -8.94 -13.58 -2.98
C ARG A 47 -8.96 -13.73 -4.50
N VAL A 48 -8.03 -13.11 -5.23
CA VAL A 48 -7.99 -13.25 -6.70
C VAL A 48 -7.78 -14.70 -7.14
N PRO A 49 -6.91 -15.51 -6.51
CA PRO A 49 -6.82 -16.93 -6.80
C PRO A 49 -8.13 -17.69 -6.61
N ASP A 50 -8.85 -17.43 -5.51
CA ASP A 50 -10.14 -18.07 -5.24
C ASP A 50 -11.15 -17.73 -6.31
N ILE A 51 -11.25 -16.45 -6.73
CA ILE A 51 -12.18 -16.02 -7.78
C ILE A 51 -11.90 -16.73 -9.10
N ILE A 52 -10.62 -16.85 -9.50
CA ILE A 52 -10.24 -17.49 -10.76
C ILE A 52 -10.63 -18.97 -10.77
N VAL A 53 -10.42 -19.68 -9.67
CA VAL A 53 -10.69 -21.11 -9.56
C VAL A 53 -12.20 -21.36 -9.37
N ASP A 54 -12.86 -20.65 -8.48
CA ASP A 54 -14.30 -20.85 -8.16
C ASP A 54 -15.20 -20.49 -9.33
N ALA A 55 -14.90 -19.40 -10.03
CA ALA A 55 -15.63 -19.00 -11.23
C ALA A 55 -15.24 -19.80 -12.49
N ARG A 56 -14.39 -20.83 -12.35
CA ARG A 56 -13.87 -21.65 -13.46
C ARG A 56 -13.27 -20.84 -14.61
N MET A 57 -12.72 -19.66 -14.31
CA MET A 57 -12.05 -18.78 -15.29
C MET A 57 -10.64 -19.27 -15.65
N GLY A 58 -10.07 -20.17 -14.84
CA GLY A 58 -8.73 -20.72 -15.02
C GLY A 58 -8.36 -21.72 -13.94
N THR A 59 -7.09 -22.08 -13.94
CA THR A 59 -6.48 -23.01 -12.96
C THR A 59 -5.69 -22.23 -11.91
N ALA A 60 -5.21 -22.92 -10.87
CA ALA A 60 -4.26 -22.35 -9.89
C ALA A 60 -2.99 -21.77 -10.56
N THR A 61 -2.54 -22.38 -11.67
CA THR A 61 -1.42 -21.86 -12.47
C THR A 61 -1.78 -20.50 -13.10
N THR A 62 -2.97 -20.36 -13.64
CA THR A 62 -3.48 -19.09 -14.20
C THR A 62 -3.51 -18.01 -13.11
N ALA A 63 -3.99 -18.35 -11.92
CA ALA A 63 -4.02 -17.44 -10.78
C ALA A 63 -2.60 -16.96 -10.37
N GLY A 64 -1.65 -17.88 -10.28
CA GLY A 64 -0.24 -17.56 -10.01
C GLY A 64 0.36 -16.65 -11.07
N THR A 65 0.04 -16.88 -12.36
CA THR A 65 0.50 -16.02 -13.47
C THR A 65 -0.07 -14.61 -13.33
N VAL A 66 -1.36 -14.46 -13.01
CA VAL A 66 -2.01 -13.15 -12.83
C VAL A 66 -1.35 -12.38 -11.68
N LEU A 67 -1.11 -13.03 -10.53
CA LEU A 67 -0.41 -12.39 -9.41
C LEU A 67 1.03 -12.02 -9.74
N SER A 68 1.74 -12.85 -10.51
CA SER A 68 3.11 -12.53 -10.97
C SER A 68 3.11 -11.32 -11.90
N LEU A 69 2.16 -11.23 -12.81
CA LEU A 69 1.97 -10.05 -13.68
C LEU A 69 1.63 -8.79 -12.88
N MET A 70 0.81 -8.91 -11.84
CA MET A 70 0.52 -7.82 -10.91
C MET A 70 1.82 -7.28 -10.27
N GLN A 71 2.71 -8.15 -9.83
CA GLN A 71 3.99 -7.73 -9.26
C GLN A 71 4.93 -7.10 -10.30
N LEU A 72 4.93 -7.59 -11.53
CA LEU A 72 5.68 -7.00 -12.63
C LEU A 72 5.20 -5.58 -12.94
N THR A 73 3.90 -5.31 -12.96
CA THR A 73 3.39 -3.93 -13.13
C THR A 73 3.83 -3.02 -11.99
N GLY A 74 3.95 -3.56 -10.78
CA GLY A 74 4.52 -2.84 -9.63
C GLY A 74 5.98 -2.42 -9.85
N ILE A 75 6.81 -3.29 -10.44
CA ILE A 75 8.20 -2.98 -10.79
C ILE A 75 8.24 -1.88 -11.85
N VAL A 76 7.44 -1.99 -12.93
CA VAL A 76 7.33 -0.97 -13.97
C VAL A 76 6.91 0.38 -13.39
N ALA A 77 5.93 0.38 -12.47
CA ALA A 77 5.50 1.57 -11.76
C ALA A 77 6.62 2.20 -10.92
N GLY A 78 7.43 1.39 -10.25
CA GLY A 78 8.59 1.84 -9.48
C GLY A 78 9.65 2.52 -10.35
N VAL A 79 9.97 1.93 -11.51
CA VAL A 79 10.91 2.52 -12.48
C VAL A 79 10.36 3.82 -13.05
N GLY A 80 9.06 3.89 -13.36
CA GLY A 80 8.37 5.08 -13.88
C GLY A 80 8.06 6.14 -12.82
N PHE A 81 8.30 5.88 -11.55
CA PHE A 81 7.88 6.74 -10.44
C PHE A 81 8.38 8.19 -10.54
N ALA A 82 9.64 8.39 -10.95
CA ALA A 82 10.21 9.72 -11.11
C ALA A 82 9.44 10.56 -12.14
N SER A 83 9.06 9.96 -13.28
CA SER A 83 8.26 10.61 -14.31
C SER A 83 6.85 10.91 -13.81
N LEU A 84 6.21 9.97 -13.10
CA LEU A 84 4.88 10.16 -12.51
C LEU A 84 4.88 11.29 -11.48
N THR A 85 5.89 11.36 -10.63
CA THR A 85 6.04 12.43 -9.62
C THR A 85 6.22 13.78 -10.28
N HIS A 86 6.96 13.86 -11.41
CA HIS A 86 7.15 15.10 -12.14
C HIS A 86 5.83 15.61 -12.77
N VAL A 87 5.00 14.70 -13.31
CA VAL A 87 3.71 15.04 -13.94
C VAL A 87 2.65 15.40 -12.90
N PHE A 88 2.43 14.53 -11.90
CA PHE A 88 1.30 14.64 -10.96
C PHE A 88 1.64 15.38 -9.66
N LYS A 89 2.92 15.60 -9.37
CA LYS A 89 3.42 16.40 -8.23
C LYS A 89 2.70 16.00 -6.91
N LYS A 90 2.07 16.99 -6.26
CA LYS A 90 1.42 16.84 -4.94
C LYS A 90 0.18 15.93 -4.96
N ASN A 91 -0.45 15.74 -6.11
CA ASN A 91 -1.71 14.99 -6.23
C ASN A 91 -1.48 13.51 -6.52
N LEU A 92 -0.22 13.08 -6.68
CA LEU A 92 0.10 11.70 -7.07
C LEU A 92 -0.52 10.67 -6.11
N LEU A 93 -0.39 10.86 -4.81
CA LEU A 93 -0.93 9.94 -3.81
C LEU A 93 -2.46 9.83 -3.92
N MET A 94 -3.16 10.96 -4.07
CA MET A 94 -4.61 10.99 -4.21
C MET A 94 -5.07 10.27 -5.49
N ILE A 95 -4.39 10.52 -6.61
CA ILE A 95 -4.68 9.86 -7.89
C ILE A 95 -4.45 8.36 -7.79
N MET A 96 -3.40 7.92 -7.08
CA MET A 96 -3.12 6.49 -6.89
C MET A 96 -4.14 5.82 -5.97
N CYS A 97 -4.60 6.48 -4.91
CA CYS A 97 -5.69 5.96 -4.07
C CYS A 97 -6.99 5.80 -4.87
N PHE A 98 -7.35 6.80 -5.68
CA PHE A 98 -8.51 6.72 -6.57
C PHE A 98 -8.36 5.61 -7.61
N GLY A 99 -7.19 5.52 -8.27
CA GLY A 99 -6.88 4.46 -9.22
C GLY A 99 -6.93 3.06 -8.59
N PHE A 100 -6.49 2.93 -7.34
CA PHE A 100 -6.57 1.68 -6.59
C PHE A 100 -8.02 1.31 -6.26
N GLY A 101 -8.86 2.28 -5.87
CA GLY A 101 -10.30 2.07 -5.69
C GLY A 101 -10.99 1.62 -6.98
N LEU A 102 -10.63 2.24 -8.12
CA LEU A 102 -11.13 1.83 -9.43
C LEU A 102 -10.69 0.40 -9.80
N ALA A 103 -9.45 0.03 -9.50
CA ALA A 103 -8.94 -1.32 -9.70
C ALA A 103 -9.75 -2.36 -8.90
N LEU A 104 -10.04 -2.06 -7.64
CA LEU A 104 -10.88 -2.91 -6.79
C LEU A 104 -12.31 -3.04 -7.33
N ALA A 105 -12.89 -1.96 -7.83
CA ALA A 105 -14.20 -1.98 -8.46
C ALA A 105 -14.20 -2.86 -9.74
N LEU A 106 -13.16 -2.75 -10.59
CA LEU A 106 -12.98 -3.60 -11.76
C LEU A 106 -12.86 -5.07 -11.38
N ILE A 107 -12.11 -5.41 -10.35
CA ILE A 107 -12.00 -6.79 -9.84
C ILE A 107 -13.38 -7.26 -9.32
N GLY A 108 -14.08 -6.42 -8.56
CA GLY A 108 -15.39 -6.74 -8.01
C GLY A 108 -16.49 -6.91 -9.06
N LEU A 109 -16.43 -6.18 -10.15
CA LEU A 109 -17.42 -6.28 -11.26
C LEU A 109 -16.98 -7.27 -12.34
N SER A 110 -15.86 -7.96 -12.17
CA SER A 110 -15.31 -8.84 -13.20
C SER A 110 -16.20 -10.08 -13.39
N GLY A 111 -16.85 -10.19 -14.55
CA GLY A 111 -17.53 -11.41 -15.02
C GLY A 111 -16.66 -12.27 -15.95
N GLN A 112 -15.46 -11.80 -16.32
CA GLN A 112 -14.57 -12.44 -17.27
C GLN A 112 -13.11 -12.32 -16.82
N LEU A 113 -12.29 -13.32 -17.18
CA LEU A 113 -10.87 -13.35 -16.83
C LEU A 113 -10.11 -12.08 -17.25
N TRP A 114 -10.38 -11.53 -18.43
CA TRP A 114 -9.71 -10.34 -18.92
C TRP A 114 -9.96 -9.09 -18.07
N SER A 115 -11.20 -8.88 -17.64
CA SER A 115 -11.57 -7.78 -16.75
C SER A 115 -10.86 -7.89 -15.40
N LEU A 116 -10.81 -9.11 -14.86
CA LEU A 116 -10.12 -9.41 -13.61
C LEU A 116 -8.60 -9.16 -13.73
N VAL A 117 -7.98 -9.61 -14.82
CA VAL A 117 -6.55 -9.38 -15.11
C VAL A 117 -6.27 -7.88 -15.20
N LEU A 118 -7.05 -7.11 -15.96
CA LEU A 118 -6.85 -5.66 -16.08
C LEU A 118 -6.99 -4.95 -14.72
N GLY A 119 -7.99 -5.30 -13.93
CA GLY A 119 -8.17 -4.77 -12.58
C GLY A 119 -6.98 -5.10 -11.68
N THR A 120 -6.48 -6.33 -11.74
CA THR A 120 -5.33 -6.78 -10.94
C THR A 120 -4.02 -6.09 -11.35
N LEU A 121 -3.79 -5.89 -12.65
CA LEU A 121 -2.63 -5.15 -13.16
C LEU A 121 -2.67 -3.68 -12.73
N LEU A 122 -3.84 -3.05 -12.84
CA LEU A 122 -4.05 -1.68 -12.38
C LEU A 122 -3.84 -1.56 -10.87
N ALA A 123 -4.29 -2.54 -10.09
CA ALA A 123 -4.06 -2.61 -8.65
C ALA A 123 -2.56 -2.67 -8.33
N GLY A 124 -1.79 -3.53 -9.01
CA GLY A 124 -0.34 -3.63 -8.83
C GLY A 124 0.39 -2.33 -9.13
N PHE A 125 0.02 -1.66 -10.22
CA PHE A 125 0.59 -0.37 -10.61
C PHE A 125 0.30 0.73 -9.58
N THR A 126 -0.97 0.92 -9.23
CA THR A 126 -1.42 1.98 -8.31
C THR A 126 -0.94 1.74 -6.89
N TYR A 127 -0.94 0.48 -6.43
CA TYR A 127 -0.39 0.07 -5.13
C TYR A 127 1.08 0.43 -5.00
N SER A 128 1.92 -0.01 -5.94
CA SER A 128 3.37 0.23 -5.91
C SER A 128 3.70 1.72 -5.94
N THR A 129 3.05 2.47 -6.85
CA THR A 129 3.23 3.92 -6.93
C THR A 129 2.73 4.63 -5.66
N GLY A 130 1.61 4.19 -5.09
CA GLY A 130 1.04 4.74 -3.86
C GLY A 130 1.97 4.57 -2.66
N VAL A 131 2.49 3.35 -2.44
CA VAL A 131 3.45 3.07 -1.35
C VAL A 131 4.74 3.86 -1.54
N THR A 132 5.29 3.92 -2.75
CA THR A 132 6.50 4.70 -3.05
C THR A 132 6.26 6.19 -2.78
N SER A 133 5.07 6.72 -3.13
CA SER A 133 4.68 8.12 -2.84
C SER A 133 4.65 8.42 -1.34
N ILE A 134 4.23 7.48 -0.50
CA ILE A 134 4.23 7.63 0.95
C ILE A 134 5.65 7.84 1.46
N PHE A 135 6.60 6.99 1.04
CA PHE A 135 8.01 7.13 1.44
C PHE A 135 8.66 8.40 0.86
N TYR A 136 8.29 8.79 -0.36
CA TYR A 136 8.73 10.04 -0.96
C TYR A 136 8.28 11.25 -0.12
N HIS A 137 6.99 11.36 0.21
CA HIS A 137 6.49 12.46 1.05
C HIS A 137 7.06 12.43 2.47
N LEU A 138 7.36 11.25 3.00
CA LEU A 138 8.01 11.11 4.30
C LEU A 138 9.42 11.72 4.24
N SER A 139 10.22 11.39 3.21
CA SER A 139 11.57 11.88 3.03
C SER A 139 11.64 13.40 2.77
N GLU A 140 10.61 13.96 2.13
CA GLU A 140 10.52 15.39 1.84
C GLU A 140 10.23 16.23 3.09
N LYS A 141 9.38 15.71 4.00
CA LYS A 141 8.89 16.48 5.16
C LYS A 141 9.61 16.19 6.47
N ILE A 142 10.31 15.07 6.57
CA ILE A 142 10.98 14.66 7.80
C ILE A 142 12.50 14.88 7.67
N PRO A 143 13.14 15.55 8.65
CA PRO A 143 14.60 15.72 8.67
C PRO A 143 15.32 14.37 8.66
N THR A 144 16.48 14.30 7.99
CA THR A 144 17.26 13.07 7.79
C THR A 144 17.63 12.34 9.07
N ASN A 145 17.83 13.07 10.17
CA ASN A 145 18.14 12.51 11.49
C ASN A 145 16.96 11.77 12.15
N LEU A 146 15.73 12.05 11.73
CA LEU A 146 14.49 11.45 12.23
C LEU A 146 13.81 10.53 11.19
N LEU A 147 14.33 10.51 9.96
CA LEU A 147 13.76 9.77 8.86
C LEU A 147 13.65 8.26 9.15
N ASN A 148 14.70 7.68 9.75
CA ASN A 148 14.71 6.26 10.12
C ASN A 148 13.59 5.92 11.10
N LEU A 149 13.33 6.77 12.10
CA LEU A 149 12.25 6.56 13.07
C LEU A 149 10.88 6.67 12.40
N ALA A 150 10.70 7.66 11.54
CA ALA A 150 9.46 7.87 10.80
C ALA A 150 9.18 6.73 9.80
N THR A 151 10.23 6.26 9.09
CA THR A 151 10.16 5.10 8.20
C THR A 151 9.78 3.83 8.95
N SER A 152 10.37 3.58 10.12
CA SER A 152 10.01 2.44 10.97
C SER A 152 8.56 2.48 11.39
N LEU A 153 8.02 3.66 11.70
CA LEU A 153 6.61 3.82 12.05
C LEU A 153 5.69 3.46 10.87
N VAL A 154 6.02 3.91 9.66
CA VAL A 154 5.27 3.56 8.45
C VAL A 154 5.35 2.06 8.18
N LEU A 155 6.52 1.43 8.32
CA LEU A 155 6.69 -0.03 8.16
C LEU A 155 5.87 -0.82 9.18
N ILE A 156 5.76 -0.35 10.42
CA ILE A 156 4.85 -0.95 11.43
C ILE A 156 3.41 -0.88 10.93
N GLY A 157 2.97 0.28 10.40
CA GLY A 157 1.65 0.43 9.79
C GLY A 157 1.42 -0.55 8.64
N CYS A 158 2.41 -0.73 7.77
CA CYS A 158 2.39 -1.69 6.67
C CYS A 158 2.18 -3.14 7.15
N ASN A 159 2.97 -3.57 8.14
CA ASN A 159 2.88 -4.93 8.70
C ASN A 159 1.55 -5.15 9.43
N LEU A 160 1.06 -4.17 10.19
CA LEU A 160 -0.25 -4.22 10.82
C LEU A 160 -1.37 -4.33 9.77
N GLY A 161 -1.30 -3.55 8.69
CA GLY A 161 -2.25 -3.62 7.58
C GLY A 161 -2.32 -5.02 6.96
N SER A 162 -1.16 -5.63 6.70
CA SER A 162 -1.09 -7.00 6.19
C SER A 162 -1.65 -8.03 7.19
N ALA A 163 -1.32 -7.92 8.47
CA ALA A 163 -1.83 -8.82 9.50
C ALA A 163 -3.36 -8.70 9.68
N VAL A 164 -3.88 -7.48 9.64
CA VAL A 164 -5.33 -7.21 9.78
C VAL A 164 -6.12 -7.72 8.58
N SER A 165 -5.52 -7.84 7.39
CA SER A 165 -6.22 -8.27 6.17
C SER A 165 -6.94 -9.60 6.32
N SER A 166 -6.33 -10.57 6.99
CA SER A 166 -6.93 -11.89 7.22
C SER A 166 -8.14 -11.82 8.16
N PHE A 167 -8.06 -11.00 9.20
CA PHE A 167 -9.20 -10.77 10.11
C PHE A 167 -10.32 -10.01 9.41
N PHE A 168 -9.96 -9.02 8.59
CA PHE A 168 -10.92 -8.25 7.81
C PHE A 168 -11.71 -9.14 6.84
N ILE A 169 -11.02 -10.06 6.13
CA ILE A 169 -11.67 -11.04 5.27
C ILE A 169 -12.66 -11.90 6.07
N GLN A 170 -12.27 -12.43 7.22
CA GLN A 170 -13.14 -13.28 8.06
C GLN A 170 -14.36 -12.52 8.56
N LEU A 171 -14.20 -11.22 8.90
CA LEU A 171 -15.30 -10.39 9.38
C LEU A 171 -16.29 -10.02 8.27
N VAL A 172 -15.80 -9.78 7.06
CA VAL A 172 -16.63 -9.29 5.94
C VAL A 172 -17.23 -10.44 5.12
N THR A 173 -16.61 -11.62 5.09
CA THR A 173 -17.15 -12.78 4.36
C THR A 173 -18.60 -13.12 4.71
N PRO A 174 -19.05 -13.14 5.99
CA PRO A 174 -20.45 -13.42 6.29
C PRO A 174 -21.41 -12.28 5.88
N LEU A 175 -20.91 -11.04 5.74
CA LEU A 175 -21.70 -9.88 5.33
C LEU A 175 -21.77 -9.73 3.81
N ALA A 176 -20.78 -10.27 3.10
CA ALA A 176 -20.68 -10.24 1.64
C ALA A 176 -20.55 -11.68 1.12
N PRO A 177 -21.66 -12.39 0.89
CA PRO A 177 -21.66 -13.81 0.47
C PRO A 177 -21.05 -14.03 -0.93
N SER A 178 -20.76 -12.97 -1.68
CA SER A 178 -20.04 -13.06 -2.95
C SER A 178 -18.75 -12.23 -2.92
N ASN A 179 -17.67 -12.78 -3.47
CA ASN A 179 -16.39 -12.08 -3.63
C ASN A 179 -16.56 -10.75 -4.40
N HIS A 180 -17.50 -10.70 -5.37
CA HIS A 180 -17.82 -9.49 -6.12
C HIS A 180 -18.29 -8.34 -5.22
N LEU A 181 -19.23 -8.60 -4.32
CA LEU A 181 -19.80 -7.61 -3.42
C LEU A 181 -18.74 -7.08 -2.45
N LEU A 182 -17.84 -7.94 -1.98
CA LEU A 182 -16.73 -7.59 -1.12
C LEU A 182 -15.81 -6.56 -1.79
N PHE A 183 -15.37 -6.80 -3.03
CA PHE A 183 -14.48 -5.88 -3.74
C PHE A 183 -15.15 -4.55 -4.10
N VAL A 184 -16.44 -4.56 -4.45
CA VAL A 184 -17.19 -3.33 -4.73
C VAL A 184 -17.33 -2.48 -3.47
N LEU A 185 -17.63 -3.09 -2.33
CA LEU A 185 -17.73 -2.37 -1.04
C LEU A 185 -16.37 -1.77 -0.64
N ILE A 186 -15.30 -2.54 -0.75
CA ILE A 186 -13.95 -2.05 -0.44
C ILE A 186 -13.54 -0.92 -1.40
N GLY A 187 -13.83 -1.07 -2.70
CA GLY A 187 -13.55 -0.05 -3.70
C GLY A 187 -14.30 1.26 -3.42
N ALA A 188 -15.58 1.18 -3.06
CA ALA A 188 -16.38 2.33 -2.69
C ALA A 188 -15.84 3.03 -1.43
N LEU A 189 -15.38 2.27 -0.45
CA LEU A 189 -14.81 2.79 0.79
C LEU A 189 -13.49 3.54 0.53
N MET A 190 -12.67 3.05 -0.41
CA MET A 190 -11.41 3.71 -0.81
C MET A 190 -11.61 5.00 -1.61
N VAL A 191 -12.69 5.09 -2.38
CA VAL A 191 -13.01 6.31 -3.16
C VAL A 191 -13.65 7.37 -2.27
N GLY A 192 -14.31 6.96 -1.17
CA GLY A 192 -15.00 7.85 -0.23
C GLY A 192 -14.14 8.43 0.90
N THR A 193 -12.86 7.99 1.01
CA THR A 193 -11.87 8.50 2.00
C THR A 193 -10.89 9.45 1.36
#